data_7d019804210bf8ab883b0706893bc728
#
_entry.id   7d019804210bf8ab883b0706893bc728
#
_cell.length_a   1.000
_cell.length_b   1.000
_cell.length_c   1.000
_cell.angle_alpha   90.00
_cell.angle_beta   90.00
_cell.angle_gamma   90.00
#
_symmetry.space_group_name_H-M   'P 1'
#
loop_
_entity.id
_entity.type
_entity.pdbx_description
1 polymer ?
#
loop_
_entity_poly.entity_id
_entity_poly.type
_entity_poly.pdbx_seq_one_letter_code
_entity_poly.pdbx_strand_id
1 'polypeptide(L)' 'MEPVPMLKCLIDLTKPVDEIVAVINAVMEAHPNSKADILGSLDEIIGQAYAQALAGEEEMI' A
#
# COMPACT_ATOMS: atom_id res chain seq x y z
N MET A 1 7.64 -1.20 -28.74
CA MET A 1 6.90 -1.06 -27.47
C MET A 1 7.85 -1.28 -26.32
N GLU A 2 7.95 -0.30 -25.46
CA GLU A 2 8.86 -0.40 -24.32
C GLU A 2 8.25 -1.24 -23.19
N PRO A 3 9.03 -2.11 -22.56
CA PRO A 3 8.52 -2.87 -21.44
C PRO A 3 8.24 -1.96 -20.24
N VAL A 4 7.15 -2.23 -19.56
CA VAL A 4 6.81 -1.54 -18.32
C VAL A 4 7.50 -2.26 -17.17
N PRO A 5 8.25 -1.57 -16.30
CA PRO A 5 8.86 -2.20 -15.15
C PRO A 5 7.78 -2.79 -14.23
N MET A 6 7.94 -4.04 -13.86
CA MET A 6 6.99 -4.74 -13.02
C MET A 6 7.70 -5.49 -11.90
N LEU A 7 7.01 -5.62 -10.78
CA LEU A 7 7.48 -6.39 -9.64
C LEU A 7 6.45 -7.47 -9.34
N LYS A 8 6.89 -8.73 -9.31
CA LYS A 8 6.04 -9.82 -8.89
C LYS A 8 6.30 -10.14 -7.44
N CYS A 9 5.23 -10.26 -6.67
CA CYS A 9 5.33 -10.58 -5.24
C CYS A 9 4.39 -11.72 -4.89
N LEU A 10 4.85 -12.63 -4.06
CA LEU A 10 3.99 -13.63 -3.43
C LEU A 10 3.60 -13.08 -2.07
N ILE A 11 2.31 -13.02 -1.80
CA ILE A 11 1.78 -12.41 -0.59
C ILE A 11 1.12 -13.48 0.27
N ASP A 12 1.56 -13.56 1.53
CA ASP A 12 0.96 -14.43 2.53
C ASP A 12 -0.23 -13.70 3.16
N LEU A 13 -1.43 -14.12 2.83
CA LEU A 13 -2.65 -13.46 3.30
C LEU A 13 -2.92 -13.67 4.80
N THR A 14 -2.14 -14.52 5.47
CA THR A 14 -2.26 -14.67 6.92
C THR A 14 -1.53 -13.56 7.68
N LYS A 15 -0.69 -12.79 6.99
CA LYS A 15 0.09 -11.70 7.57
C LYS A 15 -0.08 -10.43 6.73
N PRO A 16 -1.29 -9.88 6.67
CA PRO A 16 -1.59 -8.81 5.70
C PRO A 16 -0.75 -7.55 5.90
N VAL A 17 -0.57 -7.10 7.13
CA VAL A 17 0.17 -5.85 7.38
C VAL A 17 1.64 -6.01 7.04
N ASP A 18 2.27 -7.09 7.50
CA ASP A 18 3.68 -7.35 7.23
C ASP A 18 3.95 -7.46 5.73
N GLU A 19 3.05 -8.13 5.01
CA GLU A 19 3.20 -8.31 3.56
C GLU A 19 3.03 -7.01 2.80
N ILE A 20 2.07 -6.17 3.21
CA ILE A 20 1.87 -4.87 2.59
C ILE A 20 3.09 -3.97 2.81
N VAL A 21 3.65 -3.97 4.02
CA VAL A 21 4.85 -3.20 4.33
C VAL A 21 6.02 -3.66 3.46
N ALA A 22 6.18 -4.97 3.28
CA ALA A 22 7.24 -5.50 2.44
C ALA A 22 7.09 -5.04 0.99
N VAL A 23 5.87 -5.04 0.45
CA VAL A 23 5.61 -4.57 -0.91
C VAL A 23 5.90 -3.06 -1.04
N ILE A 24 5.47 -2.27 -0.07
CA ILE A 24 5.73 -0.83 -0.06
C ILE A 24 7.24 -0.57 -0.09
N ASN A 25 8.01 -1.27 0.75
CA ASN A 25 9.45 -1.12 0.79
C ASN A 25 10.09 -1.48 -0.56
N ALA A 26 9.63 -2.57 -1.18
CA ALA A 26 10.16 -2.98 -2.49
C ALA A 26 9.88 -1.92 -3.56
N VAL A 27 8.69 -1.34 -3.56
CA VAL A 27 8.34 -0.27 -4.50
C VAL A 27 9.20 0.96 -4.26
N MET A 28 9.43 1.33 -3.00
CA MET A 28 10.25 2.50 -2.67
C MET A 28 11.71 2.31 -3.05
N GLU A 29 12.24 1.09 -2.95
CA GLU A 29 13.60 0.80 -3.40
C GLU A 29 13.74 1.00 -4.90
N ALA A 30 12.70 0.72 -5.67
CA ALA A 30 12.68 0.95 -7.12
C ALA A 30 12.59 2.45 -7.45
N HIS A 31 12.14 3.28 -6.52
CA HIS A 31 11.97 4.73 -6.73
C HIS A 31 12.62 5.53 -5.60
N PRO A 32 13.95 5.47 -5.47
CA PRO A 32 14.63 6.06 -4.31
C PRO A 32 14.48 7.57 -4.19
N ASN A 33 14.22 8.27 -5.29
CA ASN A 33 14.07 9.72 -5.28
C ASN A 33 12.62 10.19 -5.06
N SER A 34 11.70 9.27 -4.97
CA SER A 34 10.27 9.58 -4.83
C SER A 34 9.64 9.00 -3.57
N LYS A 35 10.46 8.59 -2.61
CA LYS A 35 9.97 7.93 -1.39
C LYS A 35 8.97 8.78 -0.62
N ALA A 36 9.27 10.06 -0.42
CA ALA A 36 8.39 10.95 0.33
C ALA A 36 7.07 11.17 -0.40
N ASP A 37 7.12 11.33 -1.72
CA ASP A 37 5.90 11.51 -2.53
C ASP A 37 5.02 10.28 -2.50
N ILE A 38 5.62 9.09 -2.62
CA ILE A 38 4.90 7.82 -2.57
C ILE A 38 4.23 7.65 -1.21
N LEU A 39 4.97 7.85 -0.14
CA LEU A 39 4.45 7.69 1.20
C LEU A 39 3.35 8.71 1.52
N GLY A 40 3.52 9.96 1.07
CA GLY A 40 2.51 10.99 1.27
C GLY A 40 1.20 10.67 0.56
N SER A 41 1.28 10.21 -0.69
CA SER A 41 0.10 9.81 -1.45
C SER A 41 -0.59 8.60 -0.82
N LEU A 42 0.19 7.62 -0.38
CA LEU A 42 -0.34 6.43 0.30
C LEU A 42 -1.01 6.79 1.62
N ASP A 43 -0.41 7.69 2.38
CA ASP A 43 -0.97 8.13 3.66
C ASP A 43 -2.37 8.70 3.47
N GLU A 44 -2.57 9.53 2.47
CA GLU A 44 -3.87 10.11 2.16
C GLU A 44 -4.89 9.03 1.78
N ILE A 45 -4.50 8.13 0.88
CA ILE A 45 -5.39 7.06 0.42
C ILE A 45 -5.74 6.10 1.56
N ILE A 46 -4.74 5.70 2.33
CA ILE A 46 -4.93 4.80 3.47
C ILE A 46 -5.81 5.45 4.52
N GLY A 47 -5.62 6.75 4.78
CA GLY A 47 -6.45 7.50 5.72
C GLY A 47 -7.92 7.49 5.32
N GLN A 48 -8.23 7.69 4.04
CA GLN A 48 -9.60 7.64 3.54
C GLN A 48 -10.20 6.24 3.66
N ALA A 49 -9.42 5.22 3.31
CA ALA A 49 -9.85 3.83 3.41
C ALA A 49 -10.13 3.45 4.88
N TYR A 50 -9.27 3.91 5.78
CA TYR A 50 -9.43 3.66 7.19
C TYR A 50 -10.71 4.30 7.74
N ALA A 51 -10.98 5.55 7.35
CA ALA A 51 -12.19 6.23 7.76
C ALA A 51 -13.45 5.50 7.28
N GLN A 52 -13.43 5.02 6.03
CA GLN A 52 -14.55 4.26 5.48
C GLN A 52 -14.73 2.92 6.20
N ALA A 53 -13.65 2.26 6.55
CA ALA A 53 -13.71 0.99 7.29
C ALA A 53 -14.31 1.18 8.67
N LEU A 54 -13.92 2.26 9.36
CA LEU A 54 -14.48 2.57 10.67
C LEU A 54 -15.97 2.88 10.59
N ALA A 55 -16.40 3.64 9.58
CA ALA A 55 -17.80 3.94 9.37
C ALA A 55 -18.62 2.68 9.09
N GLY A 56 -18.07 1.77 8.28
CA GLY A 56 -18.72 0.49 7.99
C GLY A 56 -18.86 -0.38 9.23
N GLU A 57 -17.83 -0.42 10.07
CA GLU A 57 -17.88 -1.18 11.31
C GLU A 57 -18.93 -0.63 12.29
N GLU A 58 -19.05 0.69 12.37
CA GLU A 58 -20.05 1.32 13.21
C GLU A 58 -21.47 1.03 12.75
N GLU A 59 -21.68 0.91 11.46
CA GLU A 59 -22.98 0.62 10.88
C GLU A 59 -23.42 -0.82 11.09
N MET A 60 -22.53 -1.69 11.44
CA MET A 60 -22.79 -3.11 11.61
C MET A 60 -23.31 -3.49 13.00
N ILE A 61 -23.64 -2.55 13.81
CA ILE A 61 -24.15 -2.79 15.17
C ILE A 61 -25.56 -3.39 15.14
#